data_539c903a61cf23f4383e2e6182d78aba
#
_entry.id   539c903a61cf23f4383e2e6182d78aba
#
_cell.length_a   1.000
_cell.length_b   1.000
_cell.length_c   1.000
_cell.angle_alpha   90.00
_cell.angle_beta   90.00
_cell.angle_gamma   90.00
#
_symmetry.space_group_name_H-M   'P 1'
#
loop_
_entity.id
_entity.type
_entity.pdbx_description
1 polymer ?
#
loop_
_entity_poly.entity_id
_entity_poly.type
_entity_poly.pdbx_seq_one_letter_code
_entity_poly.pdbx_strand_id
1 'polypeptide(L)'
;MSETLPVVYLARHGETAWTISRQHTGLTDLPLTAQGEAEAARLGQRLEGLTFAAVLTSPLKRAIRTCELAGFGSAADIEPDLVEWNYGAYEGRTSAEIHAERPDWQLFRDGCPEGESPEQIGARADRVIRRVRAIDGNTLLFSSGHFLRVFAARWLGLPPGAGRYFLLGTASLSAMGYEHDRSDPVIRFWDEMPDERRVSPAPAHRRRGKVRR
;
A
#
# COMPACT_ATOMS: atom_id res chain seq x y z
N MET A 1 26.14 -19.86 5.09
CA MET A 1 25.35 -19.11 4.08
C MET A 1 24.63 -18.01 4.81
N SER A 2 24.86 -16.74 4.45
CA SER A 2 24.11 -15.64 5.08
C SER A 2 22.65 -15.79 4.68
N GLU A 3 21.78 -16.01 5.67
CA GLU A 3 20.33 -16.09 5.48
C GLU A 3 19.85 -14.69 5.00
N THR A 4 19.24 -14.61 3.83
CA THR A 4 18.70 -13.35 3.34
C THR A 4 17.50 -12.96 4.19
N LEU A 5 17.60 -11.82 4.90
CA LEU A 5 16.53 -11.31 5.74
C LEU A 5 15.27 -11.01 4.90
N PRO A 6 14.08 -11.36 5.39
CA PRO A 6 12.83 -11.17 4.66
C PRO A 6 12.51 -9.67 4.47
N VAL A 7 11.85 -9.38 3.35
CA VAL A 7 11.37 -8.02 3.00
C VAL A 7 9.85 -8.02 2.98
N VAL A 8 9.24 -7.00 3.56
CA VAL A 8 7.79 -6.76 3.51
C VAL A 8 7.53 -5.62 2.53
N TYR A 9 6.92 -5.96 1.39
CA TYR A 9 6.52 -5.00 0.38
C TYR A 9 5.12 -4.48 0.67
N LEU A 10 4.94 -3.18 0.54
CA LEU A 10 3.69 -2.48 0.80
C LEU A 10 3.22 -1.81 -0.48
N ALA A 11 2.07 -2.20 -0.97
CA ALA A 11 1.42 -1.65 -2.16
C ALA A 11 0.16 -0.89 -1.76
N ARG A 12 0.10 0.42 -2.00
CA ARG A 12 -1.13 1.18 -1.86
C ARG A 12 -2.02 0.94 -3.08
N HIS A 13 -3.34 0.84 -2.88
CA HIS A 13 -4.30 0.73 -3.98
C HIS A 13 -4.18 1.90 -4.98
N GLY A 14 -4.56 1.66 -6.23
CA GLY A 14 -4.63 2.66 -7.31
C GLY A 14 -5.65 3.76 -7.04
N GLU A 15 -5.71 4.75 -7.93
CA GLU A 15 -6.61 5.89 -7.85
C GLU A 15 -8.09 5.48 -7.76
N THR A 16 -8.87 6.21 -6.94
CA THR A 16 -10.34 6.12 -6.82
C THR A 16 -10.96 7.50 -6.96
N ALA A 17 -12.27 7.61 -7.14
CA ALA A 17 -12.95 8.90 -7.20
C ALA A 17 -12.67 9.79 -5.98
N TRP A 18 -12.58 9.20 -4.78
CA TRP A 18 -12.34 9.96 -3.56
C TRP A 18 -10.86 10.28 -3.31
N THR A 19 -9.90 9.57 -3.92
CA THR A 19 -8.50 10.02 -3.89
C THR A 19 -8.32 11.28 -4.74
N ILE A 20 -9.09 11.44 -5.84
CA ILE A 20 -9.10 12.64 -6.68
C ILE A 20 -9.71 13.83 -5.91
N SER A 21 -10.89 13.63 -5.32
CA SER A 21 -11.59 14.67 -4.54
C SER A 21 -10.99 14.93 -3.15
N ARG A 22 -10.00 14.11 -2.72
CA ARG A 22 -9.32 14.17 -1.42
C ARG A 22 -10.26 13.94 -0.23
N GLN A 23 -11.32 13.17 -0.44
CA GLN A 23 -12.22 12.73 0.62
C GLN A 23 -11.61 11.53 1.37
N HIS A 24 -11.80 11.51 2.68
CA HIS A 24 -11.41 10.37 3.50
C HIS A 24 -12.22 9.13 3.10
N THR A 25 -11.52 8.08 2.68
CA THR A 25 -12.10 6.82 2.19
C THR A 25 -11.68 5.69 3.10
N GLY A 26 -12.42 5.43 4.14
CA GLY A 26 -12.17 4.36 5.09
C GLY A 26 -12.83 3.05 4.66
N LEU A 27 -14.02 2.79 5.22
CA LEU A 27 -14.76 1.56 4.99
C LEU A 27 -15.70 1.63 3.78
N THR A 28 -15.95 2.82 3.22
CA THR A 28 -16.70 2.97 1.96
C THR A 28 -15.96 2.23 0.85
N ASP A 29 -16.64 1.28 0.23
CA ASP A 29 -16.04 0.33 -0.70
C ASP A 29 -16.15 0.79 -2.17
N LEU A 30 -15.28 1.76 -2.52
CA LEU A 30 -15.21 2.34 -3.86
C LEU A 30 -14.33 1.51 -4.80
N PRO A 31 -14.69 1.43 -6.11
CA PRO A 31 -13.82 0.84 -7.13
C PRO A 31 -12.66 1.78 -7.50
N LEU A 32 -11.69 1.24 -8.21
CA LEU A 32 -10.66 2.03 -8.90
C LEU A 32 -11.29 2.85 -10.05
N THR A 33 -10.64 3.96 -10.41
CA THR A 33 -10.87 4.63 -11.71
C THR A 33 -10.14 3.88 -12.82
N ALA A 34 -10.43 4.22 -14.09
CA ALA A 34 -9.66 3.68 -15.22
C ALA A 34 -8.15 3.99 -15.08
N GLN A 35 -7.80 5.18 -14.57
CA GLN A 35 -6.41 5.55 -14.28
C GLN A 35 -5.84 4.69 -13.18
N GLY A 36 -6.59 4.46 -12.07
CA GLY A 36 -6.17 3.59 -10.98
C GLY A 36 -5.96 2.14 -11.41
N GLU A 37 -6.74 1.61 -12.36
CA GLU A 37 -6.51 0.29 -12.95
C GLU A 37 -5.20 0.25 -13.77
N ALA A 38 -4.93 1.29 -14.56
CA ALA A 38 -3.69 1.40 -15.29
C ALA A 38 -2.46 1.53 -14.36
N GLU A 39 -2.59 2.27 -13.25
CA GLU A 39 -1.56 2.37 -12.21
C GLU A 39 -1.28 1.00 -11.57
N ALA A 40 -2.32 0.24 -11.24
CA ALA A 40 -2.22 -1.09 -10.65
C ALA A 40 -1.51 -2.08 -11.58
N ALA A 41 -1.78 -2.03 -12.90
CA ALA A 41 -1.09 -2.85 -13.88
C ALA A 41 0.41 -2.51 -13.98
N ARG A 42 0.77 -1.19 -13.95
CA ARG A 42 2.17 -0.76 -13.91
C ARG A 42 2.89 -1.17 -12.61
N LEU A 43 2.18 -1.18 -11.48
CA LEU A 43 2.71 -1.70 -10.23
C LEU A 43 3.09 -3.19 -10.37
N GLY A 44 2.28 -3.99 -11.06
CA GLY A 44 2.59 -5.39 -11.37
C GLY A 44 3.92 -5.56 -12.11
N GLN A 45 4.20 -4.71 -13.10
CA GLN A 45 5.48 -4.74 -13.84
C GLN A 45 6.70 -4.51 -12.93
N ARG A 46 6.56 -3.72 -11.88
CA ARG A 46 7.64 -3.49 -10.91
C ARG A 46 7.86 -4.67 -9.95
N LEU A 47 6.85 -5.50 -9.80
CA LEU A 47 6.89 -6.70 -8.96
C LEU A 47 7.36 -7.94 -9.74
N GLU A 48 7.56 -7.82 -11.06
CA GLU A 48 8.06 -8.91 -11.91
C GLU A 48 9.42 -9.44 -11.41
N GLY A 49 9.55 -10.76 -11.37
CA GLY A 49 10.76 -11.43 -10.89
C GLY A 49 10.90 -11.51 -9.37
N LEU A 50 10.05 -10.84 -8.59
CA LEU A 50 10.00 -11.02 -7.14
C LEU A 50 9.15 -12.24 -6.77
N THR A 51 9.61 -12.98 -5.77
CA THR A 51 8.87 -14.11 -5.20
C THR A 51 8.45 -13.80 -3.78
N PHE A 52 7.22 -14.19 -3.42
CA PHE A 52 6.64 -13.92 -2.12
C PHE A 52 6.21 -15.24 -1.46
N ALA A 53 6.55 -15.40 -0.19
CA ALA A 53 6.07 -16.50 0.64
C ALA A 53 4.59 -16.32 1.03
N ALA A 54 4.12 -15.06 1.07
CA ALA A 54 2.71 -14.73 1.25
C ALA A 54 2.36 -13.41 0.55
N VAL A 55 1.13 -13.35 0.04
CA VAL A 55 0.50 -12.14 -0.49
C VAL A 55 -0.78 -11.92 0.30
N LEU A 56 -0.94 -10.76 0.92
CA LEU A 56 -2.11 -10.41 1.74
C LEU A 56 -2.78 -9.16 1.17
N THR A 57 -4.09 -9.15 1.12
CA THR A 57 -4.85 -7.99 0.64
C THR A 57 -5.96 -7.59 1.59
N SER A 58 -6.19 -6.29 1.72
CA SER A 58 -7.40 -5.75 2.33
C SER A 58 -8.66 -6.31 1.64
N PRO A 59 -9.77 -6.55 2.37
CA PRO A 59 -11.03 -7.01 1.79
C PRO A 59 -11.73 -5.97 0.89
N LEU A 60 -11.24 -4.72 0.84
CA LEU A 60 -11.88 -3.64 0.09
C LEU A 60 -11.57 -3.74 -1.41
N LYS A 61 -12.59 -3.54 -2.25
CA LYS A 61 -12.53 -3.69 -3.72
C LYS A 61 -11.33 -3.02 -4.35
N ARG A 62 -10.99 -1.80 -3.95
CA ARG A 62 -9.84 -1.05 -4.47
C ARG A 62 -8.51 -1.76 -4.25
N ALA A 63 -8.33 -2.41 -3.10
CA ALA A 63 -7.11 -3.17 -2.79
C ALA A 63 -7.10 -4.52 -3.51
N ILE A 64 -8.22 -5.26 -3.48
CA ILE A 64 -8.38 -6.53 -4.21
C ILE A 64 -8.12 -6.30 -5.69
N ARG A 65 -8.77 -5.28 -6.30
CA ARG A 65 -8.61 -4.99 -7.73
C ARG A 65 -7.20 -4.60 -8.09
N THR A 66 -6.51 -3.82 -7.22
CA THR A 66 -5.09 -3.50 -7.40
C THR A 66 -4.23 -4.76 -7.36
N CYS A 67 -4.48 -5.65 -6.42
CA CYS A 67 -3.78 -6.94 -6.29
C CYS A 67 -3.97 -7.83 -7.53
N GLU A 68 -5.20 -7.93 -8.05
CA GLU A 68 -5.54 -8.68 -9.26
C GLU A 68 -4.78 -8.15 -10.49
N LEU A 69 -4.84 -6.83 -10.73
CA LEU A 69 -4.20 -6.18 -11.86
C LEU A 69 -2.67 -6.20 -11.78
N ALA A 70 -2.13 -6.23 -10.57
CA ALA A 70 -0.71 -6.46 -10.32
C ALA A 70 -0.27 -7.92 -10.54
N GLY A 71 -1.20 -8.85 -10.83
CA GLY A 71 -0.91 -10.24 -11.14
C GLY A 71 -0.92 -11.20 -9.94
N PHE A 72 -1.39 -10.77 -8.76
CA PHE A 72 -1.34 -11.55 -7.53
C PHE A 72 -2.71 -12.02 -7.01
N GLY A 73 -3.80 -11.75 -7.72
CA GLY A 73 -5.16 -12.03 -7.25
C GLY A 73 -5.40 -13.49 -6.83
N SER A 74 -4.85 -14.46 -7.56
CA SER A 74 -5.01 -15.90 -7.26
C SER A 74 -4.13 -16.38 -6.10
N ALA A 75 -3.12 -15.61 -5.70
CA ALA A 75 -2.16 -15.95 -4.63
C ALA A 75 -2.43 -15.19 -3.33
N ALA A 76 -3.40 -14.27 -3.32
CA ALA A 76 -3.64 -13.38 -2.20
C ALA A 76 -4.66 -13.94 -1.22
N ASP A 77 -4.29 -13.94 0.06
CA ASP A 77 -5.21 -14.14 1.18
C ASP A 77 -5.82 -12.81 1.63
N ILE A 78 -7.10 -12.82 1.95
CA ILE A 78 -7.76 -11.67 2.58
C ILE A 78 -7.29 -11.53 4.02
N GLU A 79 -6.81 -10.32 4.36
CA GLU A 79 -6.44 -9.94 5.72
C GLU A 79 -7.32 -8.78 6.19
N PRO A 80 -8.30 -9.04 7.08
CA PRO A 80 -9.24 -8.02 7.53
C PRO A 80 -8.58 -6.81 8.20
N ASP A 81 -7.45 -7.01 8.86
CA ASP A 81 -6.71 -5.93 9.52
C ASP A 81 -6.01 -4.97 8.54
N LEU A 82 -5.99 -5.28 7.22
CA LEU A 82 -5.43 -4.40 6.17
C LEU A 82 -6.43 -3.34 5.65
N VAL A 83 -7.63 -3.21 6.22
CA VAL A 83 -8.54 -2.11 5.85
C VAL A 83 -7.93 -0.75 6.18
N GLU A 84 -8.41 0.30 5.54
CA GLU A 84 -8.01 1.68 5.82
C GLU A 84 -8.46 2.11 7.24
N TRP A 85 -8.00 3.26 7.69
CA TRP A 85 -8.47 3.93 8.91
C TRP A 85 -10.00 4.06 8.86
N ASN A 86 -10.70 3.62 9.90
CA ASN A 86 -12.13 3.90 10.04
C ASN A 86 -12.31 5.37 10.44
N TYR A 87 -12.78 6.19 9.50
CA TYR A 87 -12.95 7.62 9.74
C TYR A 87 -14.25 7.99 10.46
N GLY A 88 -15.15 7.02 10.73
CA GLY A 88 -16.39 7.26 11.46
C GLY A 88 -17.19 8.42 10.88
N ALA A 89 -17.49 9.44 11.70
CA ALA A 89 -18.22 10.63 11.27
C ALA A 89 -17.51 11.50 10.21
N TYR A 90 -16.23 11.24 9.94
CA TYR A 90 -15.46 11.96 8.91
C TYR A 90 -15.33 11.20 7.59
N GLU A 91 -15.97 10.04 7.47
CA GLU A 91 -16.04 9.29 6.22
C GLU A 91 -16.66 10.14 5.10
N GLY A 92 -16.01 10.19 3.93
CA GLY A 92 -16.46 10.97 2.77
C GLY A 92 -16.22 12.49 2.86
N ARG A 93 -15.66 12.99 3.96
CA ARG A 93 -15.32 14.40 4.11
C ARG A 93 -13.87 14.68 3.72
N THR A 94 -13.61 15.88 3.25
CA THR A 94 -12.24 16.38 3.04
C THR A 94 -11.66 16.95 4.34
N SER A 95 -10.32 17.00 4.45
CA SER A 95 -9.66 17.67 5.58
C SER A 95 -10.06 19.14 5.69
N ALA A 96 -10.31 19.83 4.56
CA ALA A 96 -10.73 21.24 4.56
C ALA A 96 -12.11 21.45 5.21
N GLU A 97 -13.07 20.57 4.92
CA GLU A 97 -14.41 20.58 5.55
C GLU A 97 -14.34 20.30 7.04
N ILE A 98 -13.47 19.37 7.47
CA ILE A 98 -13.27 19.06 8.89
C ILE A 98 -12.63 20.25 9.60
N HIS A 99 -11.60 20.86 9.02
CA HIS A 99 -10.91 22.02 9.59
C HIS A 99 -11.81 23.26 9.69
N ALA A 100 -12.83 23.42 8.84
CA ALA A 100 -13.82 24.50 8.97
C ALA A 100 -14.60 24.40 10.29
N GLU A 101 -14.81 23.21 10.83
CA GLU A 101 -15.51 22.94 12.10
C GLU A 101 -14.54 22.74 13.27
N ARG A 102 -13.38 22.13 13.01
CA ARG A 102 -12.33 21.80 13.99
C ARG A 102 -10.95 22.20 13.47
N PRO A 103 -10.56 23.49 13.56
CA PRO A 103 -9.34 24.02 12.94
C PRO A 103 -8.05 23.29 13.37
N ASP A 104 -7.98 22.82 14.61
CA ASP A 104 -6.81 22.15 15.19
C ASP A 104 -6.80 20.63 15.00
N TRP A 105 -7.78 20.04 14.31
CA TRP A 105 -7.86 18.60 14.14
C TRP A 105 -6.70 18.06 13.31
N GLN A 106 -6.14 16.93 13.75
CA GLN A 106 -5.13 16.17 13.03
C GLN A 106 -5.42 14.68 13.17
N LEU A 107 -5.62 13.98 12.04
CA LEU A 107 -5.97 12.56 12.02
C LEU A 107 -5.05 11.71 12.93
N PHE A 108 -3.74 11.82 12.76
CA PHE A 108 -2.74 11.01 13.46
C PHE A 108 -2.55 11.37 14.95
N ARG A 109 -3.21 12.41 15.45
CA ARG A 109 -3.22 12.82 16.86
C ARG A 109 -4.58 12.55 17.49
N ASP A 110 -5.65 12.90 16.79
CA ASP A 110 -6.99 13.01 17.38
C ASP A 110 -7.90 11.85 16.97
N GLY A 111 -7.54 11.10 15.91
CA GLY A 111 -8.43 10.10 15.33
C GLY A 111 -9.71 10.71 14.77
N CYS A 112 -10.77 9.92 14.73
CA CYS A 112 -12.07 10.32 14.18
C CYS A 112 -13.20 10.00 15.14
N PRO A 113 -14.19 10.91 15.33
CA PRO A 113 -15.40 10.60 16.10
C PRO A 113 -16.11 9.37 15.48
N GLU A 114 -16.57 8.44 16.32
CA GLU A 114 -17.23 7.20 15.90
C GLU A 114 -16.36 6.29 15.01
N GLY A 115 -15.09 6.62 14.87
CA GLY A 115 -14.10 5.88 14.11
C GLY A 115 -12.95 5.37 14.98
N GLU A 116 -11.80 5.08 14.34
CA GLU A 116 -10.61 4.62 15.07
C GLU A 116 -9.82 5.78 15.67
N SER A 117 -9.25 5.55 16.86
CA SER A 117 -8.18 6.36 17.41
C SER A 117 -6.82 5.94 16.81
N PRO A 118 -5.76 6.76 16.97
CA PRO A 118 -4.40 6.38 16.59
C PRO A 118 -3.94 5.08 17.26
N GLU A 119 -4.31 4.85 18.51
CA GLU A 119 -3.96 3.63 19.26
C GLU A 119 -4.65 2.40 18.71
N GLN A 120 -5.92 2.52 18.30
CA GLN A 120 -6.70 1.41 17.74
C GLN A 120 -6.14 0.95 16.39
N ILE A 121 -5.90 1.88 15.46
CA ILE A 121 -5.26 1.53 14.17
C ILE A 121 -3.82 1.04 14.38
N GLY A 122 -3.08 1.60 15.36
CA GLY A 122 -1.75 1.14 15.75
C GLY A 122 -1.76 -0.31 16.21
N ALA A 123 -2.70 -0.68 17.09
CA ALA A 123 -2.86 -2.06 17.56
C ALA A 123 -3.20 -3.02 16.42
N ARG A 124 -4.00 -2.58 15.43
CA ARG A 124 -4.32 -3.34 14.21
C ARG A 124 -3.07 -3.54 13.35
N ALA A 125 -2.29 -2.50 13.13
CA ALA A 125 -1.01 -2.58 12.44
C ALA A 125 -0.03 -3.55 13.13
N ASP A 126 0.04 -3.52 14.47
CA ASP A 126 0.87 -4.44 15.25
C ASP A 126 0.46 -5.92 15.08
N ARG A 127 -0.84 -6.22 14.90
CA ARG A 127 -1.27 -7.60 14.60
C ARG A 127 -0.78 -8.06 13.22
N VAL A 128 -0.90 -7.21 12.20
CA VAL A 128 -0.37 -7.52 10.86
C VAL A 128 1.15 -7.67 10.90
N ILE A 129 1.87 -6.78 11.60
CA ILE A 129 3.34 -6.87 11.76
C ILE A 129 3.73 -8.20 12.41
N ARG A 130 3.07 -8.63 13.46
CA ARG A 130 3.35 -9.94 14.07
C ARG A 130 3.12 -11.08 13.09
N ARG A 131 2.04 -11.04 12.30
CA ARG A 131 1.74 -12.04 11.27
C ARG A 131 2.85 -12.11 10.23
N VAL A 132 3.24 -10.99 9.63
CA VAL A 132 4.26 -11.00 8.57
C VAL A 132 5.66 -11.35 9.10
N ARG A 133 5.99 -10.99 10.34
CA ARG A 133 7.26 -11.37 10.97
C ARG A 133 7.39 -12.88 11.26
N ALA A 134 6.28 -13.59 11.35
CA ALA A 134 6.24 -15.04 11.51
C ALA A 134 6.37 -15.81 10.19
N ILE A 135 6.35 -15.12 9.05
CA ILE A 135 6.49 -15.74 7.72
C ILE A 135 7.96 -15.78 7.33
N ASP A 136 8.44 -16.96 6.93
CA ASP A 136 9.79 -17.12 6.40
C ASP A 136 9.79 -16.80 4.90
N GLY A 137 10.34 -15.63 4.54
CA GLY A 137 10.44 -15.12 3.18
C GLY A 137 9.73 -13.79 2.98
N ASN A 138 9.82 -13.27 1.76
CA ASN A 138 9.23 -11.97 1.43
C ASN A 138 7.70 -12.02 1.47
N THR A 139 7.10 -10.92 1.89
CA THR A 139 5.64 -10.77 1.97
C THR A 139 5.21 -9.53 1.18
N LEU A 140 4.07 -9.59 0.50
CA LEU A 140 3.48 -8.48 -0.23
C LEU A 140 2.11 -8.14 0.36
N LEU A 141 1.90 -6.86 0.73
CA LEU A 141 0.66 -6.36 1.32
C LEU A 141 0.00 -5.34 0.39
N PHE A 142 -1.28 -5.55 0.06
CA PHE A 142 -2.11 -4.57 -0.64
C PHE A 142 -3.09 -3.93 0.34
N SER A 143 -2.99 -2.60 0.51
CA SER A 143 -3.79 -1.87 1.49
C SER A 143 -3.98 -0.39 1.08
N SER A 144 -4.24 0.47 2.05
CA SER A 144 -4.64 1.86 1.89
C SER A 144 -3.64 2.84 2.54
N GLY A 145 -3.78 4.12 2.20
CA GLY A 145 -2.78 5.13 2.49
C GLY A 145 -2.45 5.31 3.96
N HIS A 146 -3.44 5.64 4.81
CA HIS A 146 -3.15 5.95 6.21
C HIS A 146 -2.80 4.70 7.03
N PHE A 147 -3.42 3.55 6.73
CA PHE A 147 -3.03 2.29 7.37
C PHE A 147 -1.56 1.96 7.11
N LEU A 148 -1.09 2.00 5.84
CA LEU A 148 0.30 1.69 5.51
C LEU A 148 1.30 2.67 6.14
N ARG A 149 0.93 3.94 6.28
CA ARG A 149 1.74 4.94 6.99
C ARG A 149 1.87 4.63 8.47
N VAL A 150 0.78 4.19 9.12
CA VAL A 150 0.82 3.70 10.52
C VAL A 150 1.62 2.42 10.63
N PHE A 151 1.43 1.48 9.68
CA PHE A 151 2.21 0.25 9.61
C PHE A 151 3.72 0.55 9.58
N ALA A 152 4.17 1.48 8.74
CA ALA A 152 5.58 1.87 8.65
C ALA A 152 6.10 2.46 9.97
N ALA A 153 5.33 3.35 10.61
CA ALA A 153 5.69 3.88 11.93
C ALA A 153 5.86 2.75 12.96
N ARG A 154 4.88 1.83 13.03
CA ARG A 154 4.89 0.71 13.97
C ARG A 154 5.98 -0.31 13.66
N TRP A 155 6.30 -0.54 12.39
CA TRP A 155 7.44 -1.38 11.97
C TRP A 155 8.75 -0.89 12.57
N LEU A 156 8.98 0.42 12.59
CA LEU A 156 10.16 1.09 13.14
C LEU A 156 10.11 1.25 14.67
N GLY A 157 9.07 0.74 15.37
CA GLY A 157 8.91 0.93 16.80
C GLY A 157 8.44 2.33 17.22
N LEU A 158 8.04 3.18 16.26
CA LEU A 158 7.55 4.53 16.52
C LEU A 158 6.06 4.51 16.95
N PRO A 159 5.57 5.54 17.65
CA PRO A 159 4.15 5.67 17.96
C PRO A 159 3.31 5.80 16.68
N PRO A 160 2.02 5.35 16.68
CA PRO A 160 1.14 5.40 15.49
C PRO A 160 1.05 6.78 14.85
N GLY A 161 1.05 7.83 15.67
CA GLY A 161 1.02 9.22 15.24
C GLY A 161 2.19 9.65 14.35
N ALA A 162 3.33 8.93 14.40
CA ALA A 162 4.46 9.18 13.52
C ALA A 162 4.16 8.84 12.05
N GLY A 163 3.09 8.09 11.77
CA GLY A 163 2.61 7.85 10.41
C GLY A 163 2.34 9.14 9.61
N ARG A 164 2.11 10.26 10.27
CA ARG A 164 1.94 11.59 9.63
C ARG A 164 3.14 12.03 8.79
N TYR A 165 4.33 11.53 9.09
CA TYR A 165 5.56 11.92 8.40
C TYR A 165 5.84 11.11 7.12
N PHE A 166 5.11 10.01 6.90
CA PHE A 166 5.29 9.11 5.78
C PHE A 166 4.22 9.36 4.70
N LEU A 167 4.47 10.26 3.74
CA LEU A 167 3.56 10.45 2.61
C LEU A 167 3.55 9.20 1.72
N LEU A 168 2.41 8.93 1.08
CA LEU A 168 2.24 7.72 0.29
C LEU A 168 1.24 7.96 -0.85
N GLY A 169 1.68 7.89 -2.12
CA GLY A 169 0.87 8.05 -3.32
C GLY A 169 0.03 6.81 -3.65
N THR A 170 -0.98 6.95 -4.53
CA THR A 170 -1.74 5.80 -5.08
C THR A 170 -0.84 4.90 -5.92
N ALA A 171 -1.06 3.59 -5.90
CA ALA A 171 -0.26 2.58 -6.57
C ALA A 171 1.25 2.65 -6.31
N SER A 172 1.67 3.34 -5.24
CA SER A 172 3.08 3.37 -4.82
C SER A 172 3.49 2.03 -4.21
N LEU A 173 4.78 1.73 -4.33
CA LEU A 173 5.43 0.59 -3.71
C LEU A 173 6.43 1.08 -2.67
N SER A 174 6.41 0.45 -1.50
CA SER A 174 7.39 0.66 -0.44
C SER A 174 7.92 -0.68 0.06
N ALA A 175 9.06 -0.71 0.73
CA ALA A 175 9.59 -1.92 1.32
C ALA A 175 10.17 -1.67 2.70
N MET A 176 9.77 -2.52 3.63
CA MET A 176 10.30 -2.64 4.98
C MET A 176 11.25 -3.83 5.04
N GLY A 177 12.24 -3.77 5.88
CA GLY A 177 13.18 -4.87 6.05
C GLY A 177 13.97 -4.71 7.33
N TYR A 178 15.16 -5.27 7.33
CA TYR A 178 16.08 -5.26 8.45
C TYR A 178 17.48 -4.90 7.93
N GLU A 179 18.29 -4.30 8.78
CA GLU A 179 19.66 -3.95 8.41
C GLU A 179 20.62 -5.11 8.69
N HIS A 180 20.84 -5.46 9.93
CA HIS A 180 21.78 -6.51 10.33
C HIS A 180 21.07 -7.82 10.69
N ASP A 181 19.98 -7.72 11.43
CA ASP A 181 19.15 -8.85 11.87
C ASP A 181 17.69 -8.41 12.10
N ARG A 182 16.82 -9.34 12.53
CA ARG A 182 15.37 -9.08 12.74
C ARG A 182 15.06 -8.12 13.89
N SER A 183 16.04 -7.73 14.71
CA SER A 183 15.86 -6.72 15.77
C SER A 183 16.09 -5.29 15.28
N ASP A 184 16.59 -5.12 14.05
CA ASP A 184 17.03 -3.86 13.46
C ASP A 184 16.16 -3.46 12.25
N PRO A 185 14.86 -3.10 12.47
CA PRO A 185 13.92 -2.83 11.41
C PRO A 185 14.21 -1.49 10.72
N VAL A 186 14.15 -1.49 9.38
CA VAL A 186 14.41 -0.31 8.54
C VAL A 186 13.38 -0.15 7.42
N ILE A 187 13.32 1.04 6.84
CA ILE A 187 12.71 1.29 5.53
C ILE A 187 13.79 1.08 4.47
N ARG A 188 13.56 0.18 3.52
CA ARG A 188 14.49 -0.06 2.40
C ARG A 188 14.29 0.95 1.28
N PHE A 189 13.03 1.25 0.96
CA PHE A 189 12.60 2.36 0.11
C PHE A 189 11.15 2.73 0.46
N TRP A 190 10.74 3.95 0.08
CA TRP A 190 9.43 4.48 0.43
C TRP A 190 8.81 5.28 -0.70
N ASP A 191 7.50 5.06 -0.96
CA ASP A 191 6.67 5.83 -1.89
C ASP A 191 7.21 5.89 -3.32
N GLU A 192 7.79 4.78 -3.80
CA GLU A 192 8.20 4.73 -5.19
C GLU A 192 6.99 4.59 -6.11
N MET A 193 6.81 5.59 -6.97
CA MET A 193 5.72 5.63 -7.95
C MET A 193 6.09 4.83 -9.20
N PRO A 194 5.08 4.24 -9.92
CA PRO A 194 5.32 3.67 -11.23
C PRO A 194 5.88 4.75 -12.17
N ASP A 195 7.05 4.53 -12.75
CA ASP A 195 7.67 5.49 -13.68
C ASP A 195 6.86 5.54 -14.99
N GLU A 196 6.22 6.67 -15.29
CA GLU A 196 5.48 6.88 -16.53
C GLU A 196 6.38 6.80 -17.78
N ARG A 197 7.70 6.87 -17.62
CA ARG A 197 8.69 6.93 -18.70
C ARG A 197 9.32 5.60 -19.09
N ARG A 198 9.06 4.51 -18.36
CA ARG A 198 9.56 3.17 -18.68
C ARG A 198 8.53 2.30 -19.39
N VAL A 199 7.95 2.80 -20.48
CA VAL A 199 7.37 1.92 -21.49
C VAL A 199 8.54 1.44 -22.34
N SER A 200 9.09 0.27 -22.04
CA SER A 200 10.06 -0.38 -22.94
C SER A 200 9.40 -0.52 -24.31
N PRO A 201 9.99 -0.03 -25.41
CA PRO A 201 9.44 -0.27 -26.74
C PRO A 201 9.39 -1.78 -26.97
N ALA A 202 8.24 -2.27 -27.43
CA ALA A 202 8.08 -3.66 -27.84
C ALA A 202 9.22 -4.09 -28.76
N PRO A 203 9.77 -5.30 -28.64
CA PRO A 203 10.87 -5.75 -29.48
C PRO A 203 10.44 -5.68 -30.95
N ALA A 204 11.17 -4.88 -31.72
CA ALA A 204 10.93 -4.71 -33.14
C ALA A 204 11.00 -6.08 -33.83
N HIS A 205 9.88 -6.55 -34.39
CA HIS A 205 9.85 -7.72 -35.26
C HIS A 205 10.88 -7.56 -36.34
N ARG A 206 12.01 -8.27 -36.25
CA ARG A 206 12.96 -8.42 -37.37
C ARG A 206 12.23 -9.05 -38.53
N ARG A 207 11.84 -8.23 -39.52
CA ARG A 207 11.44 -8.71 -40.87
C ARG A 207 12.64 -9.45 -41.44
N ARG A 208 12.54 -10.75 -41.55
CA ARG A 208 13.49 -11.57 -42.33
C ARG A 208 13.38 -11.09 -43.78
N GLY A 209 14.41 -10.41 -44.27
CA GLY A 209 14.57 -10.06 -45.65
C GLY A 209 14.67 -11.33 -46.48
N LYS A 210 13.78 -11.51 -47.46
CA LYS A 210 13.91 -12.52 -48.50
C LYS A 210 15.11 -12.15 -49.36
N VAL A 211 16.16 -12.95 -49.31
CA VAL A 211 17.21 -12.96 -50.33
C VAL A 211 16.58 -13.53 -51.58
N ARG A 212 16.49 -12.72 -52.66
CA ARG A 212 16.23 -13.24 -54.02
C ARG A 212 17.58 -13.54 -54.64
N ARG A 213 17.68 -14.75 -55.23
CA ARG A 213 18.72 -15.13 -56.17
C ARG A 213 18.38 -14.50 -57.56
#